data_2fe2486a4b91b41a34fd0d1153e3de0c
#
_entry.id   2fe2486a4b91b41a34fd0d1153e3de0c
#
_cell.length_a   1.000
_cell.length_b   1.000
_cell.length_c   1.000
_cell.angle_alpha   90.00
_cell.angle_beta   90.00
_cell.angle_gamma   90.00
#
_symmetry.space_group_name_H-M   'P 1'
#
loop_
_entity.id
_entity.type
_entity.pdbx_description
1 polymer ?
#
loop_
_entity_poly.entity_id
_entity_poly.type
_entity_poly.pdbx_seq_one_letter_code
_entity_poly.pdbx_strand_id
1 'polypeptide(L)'
;MNFQEKQQEYARLIVENGAAIQKGQELVLRCPAECWEFGRMIVKAGYEAGAKEVIVHWGDDEVARLRYEYAPMEVFENVPKWRADSMNSYAENGAAFIAITAENPNAFKGVDREKQMAAAKANDKAMEPYYKRMVSSQVQWVVAAVPGKEWAKQVFPEKSEAQAMESLWEAIFCAVRIQDEIGRAHV
;
A
#
# COMPACT_ATOMS: atom_id res chain seq x y z
N MET A 1 5.91 -10.20 22.66
CA MET A 1 4.96 -10.51 21.54
C MET A 1 5.58 -11.51 20.60
N ASN A 2 4.81 -12.51 20.13
CA ASN A 2 5.25 -13.37 19.04
C ASN A 2 5.20 -12.61 17.69
N PHE A 3 5.74 -13.21 16.62
CA PHE A 3 5.82 -12.57 15.31
C PHE A 3 4.45 -12.13 14.76
N GLN A 4 3.43 -12.97 14.89
CA GLN A 4 2.08 -12.66 14.42
C GLN A 4 1.42 -11.54 15.24
N GLU A 5 1.67 -11.49 16.54
CA GLU A 5 1.21 -10.39 17.40
C GLU A 5 1.85 -9.06 17.00
N LYS A 6 3.15 -9.06 16.68
CA LYS A 6 3.84 -7.86 16.16
C LYS A 6 3.23 -7.37 14.84
N GLN A 7 2.90 -8.29 13.92
CA GLN A 7 2.23 -7.93 12.67
C GLN A 7 0.82 -7.35 12.92
N GLN A 8 0.05 -7.94 13.82
CA GLN A 8 -1.28 -7.42 14.19
C GLN A 8 -1.19 -6.03 14.81
N GLU A 9 -0.22 -5.80 15.68
CA GLU A 9 0.01 -4.48 16.30
C GLU A 9 0.44 -3.46 15.23
N TYR A 10 1.26 -3.86 14.26
CA TYR A 10 1.62 -2.99 13.14
C TYR A 10 0.40 -2.64 12.27
N ALA A 11 -0.47 -3.60 12.01
CA ALA A 11 -1.71 -3.34 11.29
C ALA A 11 -2.60 -2.33 12.03
N ARG A 12 -2.73 -2.46 13.35
CA ARG A 12 -3.47 -1.48 14.17
C ARG A 12 -2.82 -0.10 14.12
N LEU A 13 -1.51 -0.03 14.29
CA LEU A 13 -0.76 1.24 14.22
C LEU A 13 -1.02 1.97 12.90
N ILE A 14 -1.01 1.25 11.78
CA ILE A 14 -1.28 1.83 10.46
C ILE A 14 -2.71 2.36 10.38
N VAL A 15 -3.68 1.61 10.89
CA VAL A 15 -5.11 1.96 10.80
C VAL A 15 -5.49 3.07 11.77
N GLU A 16 -5.13 2.91 13.04
CA GLU A 16 -5.61 3.78 14.11
C GLU A 16 -4.80 5.09 14.21
N ASN A 17 -3.50 5.03 13.99
CA ASN A 17 -2.61 6.18 14.08
C ASN A 17 -2.22 6.73 12.70
N GLY A 18 -1.89 5.85 11.74
CA GLY A 18 -1.47 6.26 10.40
C GLY A 18 -2.62 6.85 9.58
N ALA A 19 -3.66 6.06 9.35
CA ALA A 19 -4.86 6.50 8.64
C ALA A 19 -5.86 7.21 9.57
N ALA A 20 -5.73 7.05 10.89
CA ALA A 20 -6.62 7.64 11.90
C ALA A 20 -8.10 7.46 11.56
N ILE A 21 -8.48 6.22 11.22
CA ILE A 21 -9.83 5.89 10.73
C ILE A 21 -10.91 6.33 11.71
N GLN A 22 -11.97 6.92 11.19
CA GLN A 22 -13.09 7.38 11.99
C GLN A 22 -14.26 6.40 11.89
N LYS A 23 -15.06 6.31 12.96
CA LYS A 23 -16.26 5.47 12.97
C LYS A 23 -17.23 5.83 11.85
N GLY A 24 -17.60 4.83 11.06
CA GLY A 24 -18.50 5.02 9.92
C GLY A 24 -17.82 5.51 8.63
N GLN A 25 -16.49 5.70 8.64
CA GLN A 25 -15.70 6.09 7.47
C GLN A 25 -15.41 4.88 6.57
N GLU A 26 -15.30 5.11 5.27
CA GLU A 26 -14.80 4.11 4.32
C GLU A 26 -13.26 4.09 4.33
N LEU A 27 -12.68 2.90 4.20
CA LEU A 27 -11.24 2.70 4.11
C LEU A 27 -10.89 2.07 2.76
N VAL A 28 -10.05 2.72 1.98
CA VAL A 28 -9.52 2.18 0.73
C VAL A 28 -8.09 1.69 0.98
N LEU A 29 -7.90 0.38 0.89
CA LEU A 29 -6.61 -0.28 1.03
C LEU A 29 -6.05 -0.67 -0.35
N ARG A 30 -4.86 -0.20 -0.68
CA ARG A 30 -4.05 -0.73 -1.77
C ARG A 30 -2.99 -1.64 -1.18
N CYS A 31 -2.93 -2.89 -1.64
CA CYS A 31 -2.03 -3.89 -1.09
C CYS A 31 -1.47 -4.79 -2.19
N PRO A 32 -0.16 -5.06 -2.22
CA PRO A 32 0.41 -6.06 -3.10
C PRO A 32 -0.22 -7.44 -2.85
N ALA A 33 -0.52 -8.18 -3.92
CA ALA A 33 -1.15 -9.49 -3.81
C ALA A 33 -0.31 -10.49 -3.00
N GLU A 34 1.02 -10.40 -3.09
CA GLU A 34 1.93 -11.23 -2.29
C GLU A 34 1.82 -10.96 -0.76
N CYS A 35 1.29 -9.80 -0.36
CA CYS A 35 1.12 -9.39 1.04
C CYS A 35 -0.30 -9.65 1.57
N TRP A 36 -1.06 -10.54 0.94
CA TRP A 36 -2.48 -10.77 1.25
C TRP A 36 -2.76 -11.12 2.72
N GLU A 37 -1.86 -11.83 3.40
CA GLU A 37 -2.02 -12.16 4.82
C GLU A 37 -2.02 -10.89 5.68
N PHE A 38 -1.06 -10.01 5.44
CA PHE A 38 -0.99 -8.73 6.14
C PHE A 38 -2.15 -7.80 5.72
N GLY A 39 -2.53 -7.81 4.45
CA GLY A 39 -3.71 -7.09 3.97
C GLY A 39 -4.99 -7.46 4.73
N ARG A 40 -5.18 -8.75 5.03
CA ARG A 40 -6.31 -9.22 5.87
C ARG A 40 -6.24 -8.71 7.30
N MET A 41 -5.03 -8.54 7.88
CA MET A 41 -4.86 -7.95 9.21
C MET A 41 -5.27 -6.47 9.20
N ILE A 42 -4.91 -5.72 8.16
CA ILE A 42 -5.37 -4.32 7.96
C ILE A 42 -6.89 -4.26 7.84
N VAL A 43 -7.51 -5.13 7.04
CA VAL A 43 -8.97 -5.20 6.87
C VAL A 43 -9.66 -5.43 8.22
N LYS A 44 -9.17 -6.40 9.00
CA LYS A 44 -9.68 -6.69 10.34
C LYS A 44 -9.54 -5.48 11.25
N ALA A 45 -8.35 -4.89 11.33
CA ALA A 45 -8.10 -3.70 12.14
C ALA A 45 -8.99 -2.51 11.73
N GLY A 46 -9.24 -2.34 10.41
CA GLY A 46 -10.14 -1.32 9.89
C GLY A 46 -11.58 -1.46 10.42
N TYR A 47 -12.14 -2.66 10.39
CA TYR A 47 -13.46 -2.91 10.94
C TYR A 47 -13.48 -2.79 12.47
N GLU A 48 -12.45 -3.25 13.17
CA GLU A 48 -12.32 -3.10 14.63
C GLU A 48 -12.23 -1.63 15.06
N ALA A 49 -11.59 -0.78 14.25
CA ALA A 49 -11.55 0.68 14.44
C ALA A 49 -12.87 1.38 14.08
N GLY A 50 -13.84 0.67 13.51
CA GLY A 50 -15.17 1.19 13.20
C GLY A 50 -15.37 1.66 11.76
N ALA A 51 -14.52 1.25 10.83
CA ALA A 51 -14.77 1.50 9.40
C ALA A 51 -16.15 0.97 8.99
N LYS A 52 -16.87 1.76 8.18
CA LYS A 52 -18.14 1.34 7.59
C LYS A 52 -17.94 0.22 6.57
N GLU A 53 -16.91 0.37 5.77
CA GLU A 53 -16.51 -0.58 4.74
C GLU A 53 -15.01 -0.47 4.48
N VAL A 54 -14.36 -1.61 4.16
CA VAL A 54 -12.96 -1.67 3.76
C VAL A 54 -12.88 -2.22 2.34
N ILE A 55 -12.49 -1.36 1.41
CA ILE A 55 -12.35 -1.67 -0.01
C ILE A 55 -10.89 -2.02 -0.28
N VAL A 56 -10.62 -3.22 -0.82
CA VAL A 56 -9.25 -3.66 -1.10
C VAL A 56 -8.96 -3.69 -2.60
N HIS A 57 -7.93 -2.96 -3.00
CA HIS A 57 -7.35 -3.03 -4.34
C HIS A 57 -6.04 -3.82 -4.29
N TRP A 58 -6.07 -5.05 -4.78
CA TRP A 58 -4.88 -5.88 -4.91
C TRP A 58 -4.06 -5.48 -6.13
N GLY A 59 -2.76 -5.30 -5.95
CA GLY A 59 -1.81 -5.02 -7.01
C GLY A 59 -0.83 -6.18 -7.19
N ASP A 60 -0.33 -6.35 -8.42
CA ASP A 60 0.69 -7.34 -8.73
C ASP A 60 1.65 -6.75 -9.76
N ASP A 61 2.93 -6.67 -9.40
CA ASP A 61 3.96 -6.04 -10.23
C ASP A 61 4.21 -6.83 -11.52
N GLU A 62 4.14 -8.16 -11.49
CA GLU A 62 4.31 -9.00 -12.67
C GLU A 62 3.14 -8.80 -13.65
N VAL A 63 1.90 -8.75 -13.15
CA VAL A 63 0.73 -8.42 -13.96
C VAL A 63 0.84 -7.02 -14.57
N ALA A 64 1.32 -6.06 -13.79
CA ALA A 64 1.54 -4.70 -14.28
C ALA A 64 2.65 -4.67 -15.35
N ARG A 65 3.74 -5.41 -15.15
CA ARG A 65 4.82 -5.58 -16.14
C ARG A 65 4.30 -6.20 -17.44
N LEU A 66 3.58 -7.31 -17.36
CA LEU A 66 2.97 -7.97 -18.53
C LEU A 66 2.05 -7.01 -19.31
N ARG A 67 1.30 -6.17 -18.60
CA ARG A 67 0.48 -5.14 -19.25
C ARG A 67 1.35 -4.18 -20.06
N TYR A 68 2.49 -3.70 -19.54
CA TYR A 68 3.40 -2.83 -20.30
C TYR A 68 4.02 -3.54 -21.51
N GLU A 69 4.31 -4.83 -21.39
CA GLU A 69 4.93 -5.61 -22.47
C GLU A 69 3.95 -5.89 -23.61
N TYR A 70 2.72 -6.26 -23.30
CA TYR A 70 1.78 -6.79 -24.29
C TYR A 70 0.66 -5.84 -24.70
N ALA A 71 0.25 -4.89 -23.86
CA ALA A 71 -0.82 -3.99 -24.24
C ALA A 71 -0.36 -2.92 -25.22
N PRO A 72 -1.21 -2.51 -26.19
CA PRO A 72 -0.88 -1.44 -27.12
C PRO A 72 -0.87 -0.07 -26.44
N MET A 73 -0.22 0.93 -27.07
CA MET A 73 0.04 2.26 -26.51
C MET A 73 -1.25 2.96 -26.05
N GLU A 74 -2.32 2.88 -26.83
CA GLU A 74 -3.59 3.55 -26.54
C GLU A 74 -4.22 3.15 -25.19
N VAL A 75 -3.85 2.00 -24.64
CA VAL A 75 -4.28 1.55 -23.30
C VAL A 75 -3.65 2.38 -22.18
N PHE A 76 -2.49 3.00 -22.46
CA PHE A 76 -1.75 3.83 -21.50
C PHE A 76 -2.09 5.31 -21.60
N GLU A 77 -2.63 5.74 -22.72
CA GLU A 77 -2.99 7.14 -22.96
C GLU A 77 -4.29 7.56 -22.27
N ASN A 78 -5.09 6.60 -21.84
CA ASN A 78 -6.39 6.85 -21.22
C ASN A 78 -6.63 5.98 -19.99
N VAL A 79 -7.21 6.57 -18.96
CA VAL A 79 -7.75 5.84 -17.79
C VAL A 79 -9.24 5.66 -17.99
N PRO A 80 -9.79 4.43 -17.92
CA PRO A 80 -11.22 4.22 -17.99
C PRO A 80 -11.97 5.05 -16.93
N LYS A 81 -13.04 5.72 -17.34
CA LYS A 81 -13.80 6.63 -16.49
C LYS A 81 -14.23 5.97 -15.18
N TRP A 82 -14.73 4.74 -15.22
CA TRP A 82 -15.17 4.01 -14.03
C TRP A 82 -14.04 3.82 -12.99
N ARG A 83 -12.79 3.65 -13.44
CA ARG A 83 -11.63 3.54 -12.54
C ARG A 83 -11.30 4.87 -11.88
N ALA A 84 -11.29 5.94 -12.65
CA ALA A 84 -11.05 7.28 -12.13
C ALA A 84 -12.18 7.71 -11.19
N ASP A 85 -13.44 7.52 -11.60
CA ASP A 85 -14.63 7.87 -10.81
C ASP A 85 -14.63 7.14 -9.47
N SER A 86 -14.24 5.88 -9.43
CA SER A 86 -14.16 5.11 -8.17
C SER A 86 -13.26 5.80 -7.15
N MET A 87 -11.99 6.07 -7.52
CA MET A 87 -11.03 6.68 -6.60
C MET A 87 -11.39 8.12 -6.25
N ASN A 88 -11.85 8.90 -7.24
CA ASN A 88 -12.28 10.27 -7.02
C ASN A 88 -13.47 10.33 -6.06
N SER A 89 -14.46 9.44 -6.24
CA SER A 89 -15.65 9.39 -5.38
C SER A 89 -15.31 9.01 -3.93
N TYR A 90 -14.43 8.04 -3.72
CA TYR A 90 -13.96 7.72 -2.36
C TYR A 90 -13.32 8.94 -1.70
N ALA A 91 -12.45 9.65 -2.42
CA ALA A 91 -11.82 10.85 -1.89
C ALA A 91 -12.84 12.00 -1.65
N GLU A 92 -13.82 12.16 -2.53
CA GLU A 92 -14.89 13.15 -2.38
C GLU A 92 -15.79 12.88 -1.17
N ASN A 93 -16.02 11.58 -0.89
CA ASN A 93 -16.81 11.14 0.27
C ASN A 93 -16.00 11.08 1.57
N GLY A 94 -14.73 11.48 1.55
CA GLY A 94 -13.90 11.53 2.75
C GLY A 94 -13.40 10.18 3.25
N ALA A 95 -13.24 9.20 2.36
CA ALA A 95 -12.63 7.93 2.70
C ALA A 95 -11.18 8.13 3.17
N ALA A 96 -10.69 7.25 4.05
CA ALA A 96 -9.28 7.15 4.37
C ALA A 96 -8.56 6.18 3.41
N PHE A 97 -7.27 6.41 3.19
CA PHE A 97 -6.47 5.64 2.25
C PHE A 97 -5.24 5.03 2.92
N ILE A 98 -5.05 3.74 2.70
CA ILE A 98 -3.83 3.03 3.09
C ILE A 98 -3.19 2.43 1.85
N ALA A 99 -1.89 2.70 1.65
CA ALA A 99 -1.09 2.03 0.64
C ALA A 99 -0.01 1.19 1.32
N ILE A 100 -0.08 -0.13 1.14
CA ILE A 100 0.99 -1.04 1.53
C ILE A 100 1.97 -1.15 0.36
N THR A 101 3.25 -0.99 0.65
CA THR A 101 4.34 -1.14 -0.31
C THR A 101 5.21 -2.32 0.08
N ALA A 102 5.47 -3.21 -0.88
CA ALA A 102 6.41 -4.33 -0.77
C ALA A 102 7.20 -4.43 -2.08
N GLU A 103 7.50 -3.28 -2.66
CA GLU A 103 7.91 -3.15 -4.05
C GLU A 103 9.17 -3.94 -4.38
N ASN A 104 9.13 -4.62 -5.52
CA ASN A 104 10.33 -5.09 -6.19
C ASN A 104 11.03 -3.90 -6.85
N PRO A 105 12.24 -3.47 -6.38
CA PRO A 105 12.94 -2.31 -6.96
C PRO A 105 13.26 -2.46 -8.44
N ASN A 106 13.23 -3.68 -8.96
CA ASN A 106 13.53 -4.00 -10.35
C ASN A 106 12.30 -4.38 -11.19
N ALA A 107 11.07 -4.30 -10.63
CA ALA A 107 9.84 -4.74 -11.31
C ALA A 107 9.69 -4.15 -12.72
N PHE A 108 9.99 -2.88 -12.88
CA PHE A 108 9.82 -2.16 -14.15
C PHE A 108 11.14 -1.88 -14.90
N LYS A 109 12.23 -2.57 -14.53
CA LYS A 109 13.49 -2.44 -15.24
C LYS A 109 13.36 -2.95 -16.68
N GLY A 110 13.72 -2.08 -17.66
CA GLY A 110 13.65 -2.40 -19.09
C GLY A 110 12.25 -2.30 -19.70
N VAL A 111 11.25 -1.87 -18.95
CA VAL A 111 9.91 -1.59 -19.46
C VAL A 111 9.94 -0.32 -20.33
N ASP A 112 9.11 -0.29 -21.37
CA ASP A 112 8.96 0.84 -22.29
C ASP A 112 8.64 2.14 -21.56
N ARG A 113 9.55 3.10 -21.67
CA ARG A 113 9.46 4.40 -20.99
C ARG A 113 8.35 5.28 -21.54
N GLU A 114 8.03 5.18 -22.84
CA GLU A 114 6.95 5.96 -23.44
C GLU A 114 5.60 5.52 -22.89
N LYS A 115 5.37 4.21 -22.77
CA LYS A 115 4.17 3.66 -22.12
C LYS A 115 4.08 4.07 -20.65
N GLN A 116 5.19 4.05 -19.91
CA GLN A 116 5.20 4.49 -18.50
C GLN A 116 4.83 5.98 -18.38
N MET A 117 5.41 6.83 -19.22
CA MET A 117 5.12 8.27 -19.21
C MET A 117 3.67 8.56 -19.62
N ALA A 118 3.17 7.87 -20.64
CA ALA A 118 1.77 8.00 -21.07
C ALA A 118 0.81 7.58 -19.94
N ALA A 119 1.05 6.43 -19.31
CA ALA A 119 0.27 5.95 -18.18
C ALA A 119 0.26 6.93 -17.00
N ALA A 120 1.43 7.45 -16.62
CA ALA A 120 1.53 8.42 -15.53
C ALA A 120 0.73 9.69 -15.84
N LYS A 121 0.93 10.27 -17.02
CA LYS A 121 0.22 11.50 -17.46
C LYS A 121 -1.30 11.29 -17.52
N ALA A 122 -1.76 10.15 -18.06
CA ALA A 122 -3.18 9.82 -18.12
C ALA A 122 -3.78 9.64 -16.72
N ASN A 123 -3.05 8.97 -15.83
CA ASN A 123 -3.47 8.74 -14.45
C ASN A 123 -3.55 10.06 -13.65
N ASP A 124 -2.52 10.90 -13.73
CA ASP A 124 -2.48 12.20 -13.06
C ASP A 124 -3.67 13.07 -13.48
N LYS A 125 -3.97 13.12 -14.77
CA LYS A 125 -5.12 13.87 -15.29
C LYS A 125 -6.45 13.29 -14.82
N ALA A 126 -6.63 11.98 -14.87
CA ALA A 126 -7.90 11.33 -14.56
C ALA A 126 -8.20 11.33 -13.04
N MET A 127 -7.15 11.27 -12.22
CA MET A 127 -7.25 11.21 -10.76
C MET A 127 -6.88 12.55 -10.09
N GLU A 128 -6.89 13.66 -10.83
CA GLU A 128 -6.60 14.99 -10.27
C GLU A 128 -7.43 15.32 -9.03
N PRO A 129 -8.77 15.09 -8.97
CA PRO A 129 -9.56 15.35 -7.77
C PRO A 129 -9.10 14.56 -6.54
N TYR A 130 -8.76 13.28 -6.72
CA TYR A 130 -8.19 12.43 -5.69
C TYR A 130 -6.85 12.96 -5.18
N TYR A 131 -5.88 13.22 -6.08
CA TYR A 131 -4.56 13.73 -5.69
C TYR A 131 -4.64 15.11 -5.02
N LYS A 132 -5.49 15.99 -5.50
CA LYS A 132 -5.70 17.31 -4.89
C LYS A 132 -6.14 17.21 -3.43
N ARG A 133 -7.05 16.29 -3.13
CA ARG A 133 -7.52 16.06 -1.74
C ARG A 133 -6.44 15.44 -0.86
N MET A 134 -5.65 14.52 -1.42
CA MET A 134 -4.50 13.92 -0.72
C MET A 134 -3.46 14.97 -0.33
N VAL A 135 -3.01 15.78 -1.30
CA VAL A 135 -1.97 16.81 -1.08
C VAL A 135 -2.46 17.93 -0.15
N SER A 136 -3.75 18.29 -0.23
CA SER A 136 -4.34 19.32 0.65
C SER A 136 -4.78 18.79 2.02
N SER A 137 -4.46 17.54 2.34
CA SER A 137 -4.84 16.89 3.62
C SER A 137 -6.34 16.93 3.92
N GLN A 138 -7.18 16.89 2.88
CA GLN A 138 -8.64 16.81 3.02
C GLN A 138 -9.12 15.39 3.28
N VAL A 139 -8.28 14.39 3.07
CA VAL A 139 -8.50 13.00 3.41
C VAL A 139 -7.28 12.45 4.16
N GLN A 140 -7.51 11.50 5.05
CA GLN A 140 -6.43 10.82 5.74
C GLN A 140 -5.78 9.80 4.80
N TRP A 141 -4.47 9.71 4.86
CA TRP A 141 -3.75 8.71 4.10
C TRP A 141 -2.44 8.33 4.77
N VAL A 142 -2.02 7.10 4.55
CA VAL A 142 -0.73 6.57 5.02
C VAL A 142 -0.14 5.60 4.00
N VAL A 143 1.17 5.64 3.88
CA VAL A 143 1.96 4.62 3.17
C VAL A 143 2.75 3.86 4.20
N ALA A 144 2.65 2.53 4.18
CA ALA A 144 3.36 1.67 5.09
C ALA A 144 4.06 0.54 4.32
N ALA A 145 5.29 0.24 4.71
CA ALA A 145 6.08 -0.79 4.06
C ALA A 145 5.92 -2.14 4.76
N VAL A 146 5.88 -3.21 3.98
CA VAL A 146 6.04 -4.59 4.45
C VAL A 146 7.09 -5.28 3.60
N PRO A 147 7.77 -6.33 4.08
CA PRO A 147 8.74 -7.03 3.28
C PRO A 147 8.12 -7.64 2.03
N GLY A 148 8.72 -7.34 0.86
CA GLY A 148 8.59 -8.13 -0.35
C GLY A 148 9.83 -9.00 -0.52
N LYS A 149 9.72 -10.15 -1.20
CA LYS A 149 10.81 -11.10 -1.36
C LYS A 149 12.04 -10.50 -2.04
N GLU A 150 11.83 -9.79 -3.14
CA GLU A 150 12.92 -9.18 -3.91
C GLU A 150 13.58 -8.04 -3.15
N TRP A 151 12.79 -7.24 -2.43
CA TRP A 151 13.33 -6.20 -1.56
C TRP A 151 14.15 -6.79 -0.42
N ALA A 152 13.65 -7.84 0.25
CA ALA A 152 14.36 -8.51 1.34
C ALA A 152 15.70 -9.08 0.87
N LYS A 153 15.74 -9.73 -0.31
CA LYS A 153 16.96 -10.22 -0.93
C LYS A 153 17.95 -9.12 -1.27
N GLN A 154 17.47 -7.98 -1.72
CA GLN A 154 18.34 -6.85 -2.05
C GLN A 154 18.99 -6.24 -0.79
N VAL A 155 18.25 -6.20 0.32
CA VAL A 155 18.77 -5.66 1.60
C VAL A 155 19.69 -6.67 2.30
N PHE A 156 19.39 -7.97 2.21
CA PHE A 156 20.14 -9.05 2.87
C PHE A 156 20.55 -10.12 1.85
N PRO A 157 21.45 -9.79 0.89
CA PRO A 157 21.80 -10.69 -0.21
C PRO A 157 22.48 -11.99 0.24
N GLU A 158 23.11 -11.98 1.42
CA GLU A 158 23.82 -13.13 1.99
C GLU A 158 22.90 -14.13 2.72
N LYS A 159 21.63 -13.78 2.95
CA LYS A 159 20.68 -14.62 3.68
C LYS A 159 19.82 -15.45 2.74
N SER A 160 19.30 -16.56 3.21
CA SER A 160 18.22 -17.27 2.52
C SER A 160 16.99 -16.37 2.42
N GLU A 161 16.08 -16.63 1.47
CA GLU A 161 14.85 -15.82 1.29
C GLU A 161 14.06 -15.70 2.61
N ALA A 162 13.84 -16.81 3.30
CA ALA A 162 13.10 -16.81 4.57
C ALA A 162 13.79 -15.96 5.65
N GLN A 163 15.12 -16.09 5.78
CA GLN A 163 15.90 -15.30 6.74
C GLN A 163 15.95 -13.81 6.38
N ALA A 164 16.00 -13.49 5.09
CA ALA A 164 15.97 -12.11 4.62
C ALA A 164 14.60 -11.45 4.91
N MET A 165 13.51 -12.17 4.65
CA MET A 165 12.15 -11.73 4.96
C MET A 165 11.96 -11.48 6.47
N GLU A 166 12.37 -12.42 7.30
CA GLU A 166 12.32 -12.28 8.76
C GLU A 166 13.13 -11.07 9.25
N SER A 167 14.36 -10.91 8.74
CA SER A 167 15.22 -9.79 9.11
C SER A 167 14.65 -8.44 8.68
N LEU A 168 14.00 -8.37 7.52
CA LEU A 168 13.38 -7.15 7.06
C LEU A 168 12.13 -6.81 7.89
N TRP A 169 11.35 -7.81 8.30
CA TRP A 169 10.26 -7.60 9.26
C TRP A 169 10.78 -7.04 10.60
N GLU A 170 11.81 -7.63 11.17
CA GLU A 170 12.39 -7.12 12.42
C GLU A 170 12.91 -5.69 12.28
N ALA A 171 13.53 -5.35 11.14
CA ALA A 171 13.96 -3.98 10.86
C ALA A 171 12.78 -3.01 10.80
N ILE A 172 11.66 -3.40 10.17
CA ILE A 172 10.44 -2.60 10.11
C ILE A 172 9.86 -2.44 11.51
N PHE A 173 9.70 -3.52 12.29
CA PHE A 173 9.18 -3.45 13.66
C PHE A 173 10.04 -2.53 14.54
N CYS A 174 11.35 -2.59 14.39
CA CYS A 174 12.28 -1.68 15.09
C CYS A 174 12.01 -0.22 14.69
N ALA A 175 11.89 0.06 13.38
CA ALA A 175 11.67 1.41 12.86
C ALA A 175 10.34 2.02 13.35
N VAL A 176 9.28 1.20 13.42
CA VAL A 176 7.95 1.63 13.88
C VAL A 176 7.76 1.45 15.40
N ARG A 177 8.82 1.07 16.12
CA ARG A 177 8.84 0.90 17.59
C ARG A 177 7.88 -0.17 18.13
N ILE A 178 7.61 -1.19 17.37
CA ILE A 178 6.89 -2.39 17.81
C ILE A 178 7.93 -3.36 18.39
N GLN A 179 8.25 -3.20 19.67
CA GLN A 179 9.23 -4.01 20.38
C GLN A 179 8.60 -4.62 21.65
N ASP A 180 9.18 -5.74 22.12
CA ASP A 180 8.80 -6.33 23.39
C ASP A 180 9.18 -5.38 24.55
N GLU A 181 8.19 -4.73 25.12
CA GLU A 181 8.16 -4.06 26.43
C GLU A 181 9.05 -2.83 26.74
N ILE A 182 10.02 -2.44 25.94
CA ILE A 182 10.86 -1.29 26.28
C ILE A 182 10.80 -0.24 25.17
N GLY A 183 9.89 0.70 25.26
CA GLY A 183 9.97 1.87 24.41
C GLY A 183 8.69 2.55 23.96
N ARG A 184 7.57 2.31 24.62
CA ARG A 184 6.47 3.27 24.59
C ARG A 184 6.89 4.49 25.39
N ALA A 185 7.83 5.26 24.87
CA ALA A 185 8.08 6.59 25.37
C ALA A 185 6.76 7.36 25.14
N HIS A 186 6.13 7.73 26.23
CA HIS A 186 4.98 8.61 26.21
C HIS A 186 5.37 9.89 25.45
N VAL A 187 4.64 10.16 24.39
CA VAL A 187 4.56 11.48 23.77
C VAL A 187 3.38 12.18 24.41
#